data_4577eeb043243b25512581907acb473d
#
_entry.id   4577eeb043243b25512581907acb473d
#
_cell.length_a   1.000
_cell.length_b   1.000
_cell.length_c   1.000
_cell.angle_alpha   90.00
_cell.angle_beta   90.00
_cell.angle_gamma   90.00
#
_symmetry.space_group_name_H-M   'P 1'
#
loop_
_entity.id
_entity.type
_entity.pdbx_description
1 polymer ?
#
loop_
_entity_poly.entity_id
_entity_poly.type
_entity_poly.pdbx_seq_one_letter_code
_entity_poly.pdbx_strand_id
1 'polypeptide(L)'
;MADRKDLEELRREIDEIDRQLISLLARRMGLAGEIARIKEERGKPLRDEGREEEVVERARGLARELGLDPEVAEAVMRVIISRMVQKQAERLERPEWWEHLNRVFRDYPAQLKVAKVLFSRGLRVGKGGKIFCGDMRVPSIQVAREAGVDRRTVEMTARTLLEDEKLGPLFSNLQPLPYLKGVAHHLGLGVVEITAEDATKPGILHEVAGVLSRFRVSVRQVVADDPHLVPYPKLTVVTDRPLKGRVIEELRALPSVQSVIVY
;
A
#
# COMPACT_ATOMS: atom_id res chain seq x y z
N MET A 1 -42.10 -19.45 -22.29
CA MET A 1 -41.15 -18.44 -22.83
C MET A 1 -40.46 -17.82 -21.65
N ALA A 2 -39.20 -18.17 -21.42
CA ALA A 2 -38.43 -17.57 -20.33
C ALA A 2 -38.13 -16.11 -20.70
N ASP A 3 -38.56 -15.22 -19.83
CA ASP A 3 -38.34 -13.79 -19.92
C ASP A 3 -36.83 -13.54 -19.95
N ARG A 4 -36.28 -13.14 -21.09
CA ARG A 4 -34.88 -12.78 -21.23
C ARG A 4 -34.72 -11.41 -20.55
N LYS A 5 -34.15 -11.40 -19.35
CA LYS A 5 -33.74 -10.16 -18.71
C LYS A 5 -32.93 -9.30 -19.69
N ASP A 6 -33.26 -8.03 -19.79
CA ASP A 6 -32.53 -7.06 -20.62
C ASP A 6 -31.11 -6.90 -20.04
N LEU A 7 -30.14 -6.60 -20.91
CA LEU A 7 -28.74 -6.37 -20.53
C LEU A 7 -28.61 -5.32 -19.41
N GLU A 8 -29.43 -4.28 -19.45
CA GLU A 8 -29.45 -3.22 -18.43
C GLU A 8 -30.03 -3.71 -17.08
N GLU A 9 -30.92 -4.66 -17.07
CA GLU A 9 -31.42 -5.29 -15.84
C GLU A 9 -30.32 -6.17 -15.21
N LEU A 10 -29.61 -6.95 -16.00
CA LEU A 10 -28.49 -7.76 -15.53
C LEU A 10 -27.35 -6.92 -14.97
N ARG A 11 -27.04 -5.80 -15.61
CA ARG A 11 -26.03 -4.85 -15.11
C ARG A 11 -26.43 -4.25 -13.76
N ARG A 12 -27.68 -3.83 -13.59
CA ARG A 12 -28.20 -3.32 -12.32
C ARG A 12 -28.16 -4.38 -11.21
N GLU A 13 -28.43 -5.63 -11.54
CA GLU A 13 -28.34 -6.73 -10.59
C GLU A 13 -26.87 -6.97 -10.17
N ILE A 14 -25.92 -6.90 -11.09
CA ILE A 14 -24.47 -6.97 -10.81
C ILE A 14 -24.05 -5.79 -9.91
N ASP A 15 -24.45 -4.56 -10.24
CA ASP A 15 -24.11 -3.37 -9.44
C ASP A 15 -24.64 -3.48 -8.00
N GLU A 16 -25.80 -4.09 -7.79
CA GLU A 16 -26.35 -4.31 -6.45
C GLU A 16 -25.57 -5.40 -5.69
N ILE A 17 -25.19 -6.49 -6.37
CA ILE A 17 -24.32 -7.54 -5.79
C ILE A 17 -22.96 -6.95 -5.41
N ASP A 18 -22.35 -6.15 -6.26
CA ASP A 18 -21.07 -5.50 -5.99
C ASP A 18 -21.15 -4.57 -4.76
N ARG A 19 -22.25 -3.82 -4.63
CA ARG A 19 -22.48 -2.97 -3.45
C ARG A 19 -22.55 -3.80 -2.17
N GLN A 20 -23.25 -4.93 -2.22
CA GLN A 20 -23.35 -5.86 -1.09
C GLN A 20 -22.01 -6.48 -0.75
N LEU A 21 -21.23 -6.93 -1.72
CA LEU A 21 -19.89 -7.45 -1.56
C LEU A 21 -18.97 -6.42 -0.87
N ILE A 22 -18.93 -5.19 -1.36
CA ILE A 22 -18.13 -4.11 -0.76
C ILE A 22 -18.58 -3.80 0.67
N SER A 23 -19.90 -3.78 0.94
CA SER A 23 -20.44 -3.56 2.29
C SER A 23 -20.00 -4.68 3.27
N LEU A 24 -20.09 -5.94 2.86
CA LEU A 24 -19.66 -7.08 3.66
C LEU A 24 -18.14 -7.08 3.91
N LEU A 25 -17.35 -6.72 2.89
CA LEU A 25 -15.90 -6.55 3.02
C LEU A 25 -15.56 -5.44 4.01
N ALA A 26 -16.22 -4.29 3.93
CA ALA A 26 -16.01 -3.17 4.85
C ALA A 26 -16.32 -3.60 6.30
N ARG A 27 -17.43 -4.31 6.54
CA ARG A 27 -17.79 -4.86 7.85
C ARG A 27 -16.75 -5.85 8.35
N ARG A 28 -16.30 -6.79 7.51
CA ARG A 28 -15.27 -7.78 7.84
C ARG A 28 -13.94 -7.12 8.19
N MET A 29 -13.53 -6.09 7.41
CA MET A 29 -12.32 -5.32 7.67
C MET A 29 -12.41 -4.49 8.97
N GLY A 30 -13.61 -4.07 9.38
CA GLY A 30 -13.84 -3.41 10.66
C GLY A 30 -13.47 -4.31 11.86
N LEU A 31 -13.84 -5.59 11.80
CA LEU A 31 -13.54 -6.56 12.85
C LEU A 31 -12.04 -6.86 13.02
N ALA A 32 -11.23 -6.59 12.00
CA ALA A 32 -9.78 -6.81 12.08
C ALA A 32 -9.13 -6.00 13.21
N GLY A 33 -9.59 -4.77 13.43
CA GLY A 33 -9.08 -3.92 14.51
C GLY A 33 -9.42 -4.43 15.92
N GLU A 34 -10.60 -5.00 16.09
CA GLU A 34 -11.02 -5.59 17.37
C GLU A 34 -10.26 -6.88 17.65
N ILE A 35 -10.08 -7.72 16.64
CA ILE A 35 -9.29 -8.95 16.73
C ILE A 35 -7.83 -8.64 17.10
N ALA A 36 -7.22 -7.62 16.49
CA ALA A 36 -5.86 -7.21 16.80
C ALA A 36 -5.71 -6.85 18.29
N ARG A 37 -6.62 -6.03 18.83
CA ARG A 37 -6.61 -5.65 20.24
C ARG A 37 -6.72 -6.86 21.17
N ILE A 38 -7.64 -7.79 20.87
CA ILE A 38 -7.82 -8.99 21.69
C ILE A 38 -6.59 -9.90 21.65
N LYS A 39 -5.94 -10.01 20.48
CA LYS A 39 -4.70 -10.80 20.33
C LYS A 39 -3.57 -10.19 21.14
N GLU A 40 -3.40 -8.86 21.08
CA GLU A 40 -2.42 -8.11 21.86
C GLU A 40 -2.61 -8.31 23.37
N GLU A 41 -3.83 -8.10 23.88
CA GLU A 41 -4.18 -8.30 25.27
C GLU A 41 -3.90 -9.74 25.77
N ARG A 42 -3.92 -10.71 24.85
CA ARG A 42 -3.69 -12.14 25.16
C ARG A 42 -2.28 -12.64 24.81
N GLY A 43 -1.38 -11.77 24.34
CA GLY A 43 -0.02 -12.13 23.92
C GLY A 43 0.01 -13.14 22.75
N LYS A 44 -1.03 -13.18 21.91
CA LYS A 44 -1.11 -14.07 20.76
C LYS A 44 -0.50 -13.44 19.53
N PRO A 45 0.18 -14.23 18.66
CA PRO A 45 0.72 -13.73 17.40
C PRO A 45 -0.40 -13.15 16.51
N LEU A 46 -0.09 -12.09 15.78
CA LEU A 46 -1.02 -11.46 14.85
C LEU A 46 -1.44 -12.44 13.75
N ARG A 47 -0.45 -13.11 13.17
CA ARG A 47 -0.65 -14.14 12.17
C ARG A 47 -0.91 -15.49 12.83
N ASP A 48 -1.92 -16.20 12.37
CA ASP A 48 -2.31 -17.53 12.82
C ASP A 48 -2.56 -18.37 11.55
N GLU A 49 -1.48 -19.00 11.09
CA GLU A 49 -1.48 -19.77 9.83
C GLU A 49 -2.51 -20.90 9.85
N GLY A 50 -2.68 -21.58 11.01
CA GLY A 50 -3.68 -22.61 11.15
C GLY A 50 -5.11 -22.09 10.97
N ARG A 51 -5.38 -20.92 11.53
CA ARG A 51 -6.69 -20.27 11.37
C ARG A 51 -6.92 -19.71 9.96
N GLU A 52 -5.87 -19.21 9.32
CA GLU A 52 -5.94 -18.75 7.93
C GLU A 52 -6.34 -19.92 7.00
N GLU A 53 -5.70 -21.07 7.15
CA GLU A 53 -5.99 -22.25 6.35
C GLU A 53 -7.41 -22.82 6.61
N GLU A 54 -7.86 -22.86 7.87
CA GLU A 54 -9.25 -23.20 8.19
C GLU A 54 -10.27 -22.30 7.46
N VAL A 55 -9.98 -20.99 7.37
CA VAL A 55 -10.87 -20.03 6.71
C VAL A 55 -10.89 -20.29 5.21
N VAL A 56 -9.74 -20.58 4.61
CA VAL A 56 -9.61 -20.90 3.17
C VAL A 56 -10.37 -22.19 2.85
N GLU A 57 -10.14 -23.28 3.61
CA GLU A 57 -10.83 -24.55 3.37
C GLU A 57 -12.34 -24.45 3.53
N ARG A 58 -12.80 -23.69 4.52
CA ARG A 58 -14.25 -23.40 4.68
C ARG A 58 -14.82 -22.66 3.47
N ALA A 59 -14.09 -21.70 2.93
CA ALA A 59 -14.51 -20.96 1.74
C ALA A 59 -14.57 -21.86 0.50
N ARG A 60 -13.60 -22.77 0.33
CA ARG A 60 -13.61 -23.77 -0.74
C ARG A 60 -14.80 -24.72 -0.63
N GLY A 61 -15.13 -25.15 0.61
CA GLY A 61 -16.31 -25.98 0.87
C GLY A 61 -17.60 -25.27 0.46
N LEU A 62 -17.78 -24.04 0.93
CA LEU A 62 -18.96 -23.23 0.61
C LEU A 62 -19.06 -22.92 -0.89
N ALA A 63 -17.95 -22.70 -1.57
CA ALA A 63 -17.91 -22.47 -3.00
C ALA A 63 -18.47 -23.68 -3.79
N ARG A 64 -18.07 -24.90 -3.40
CA ARG A 64 -18.61 -26.14 -4.01
C ARG A 64 -20.12 -26.26 -3.81
N GLU A 65 -20.63 -25.93 -2.62
CA GLU A 65 -22.07 -25.97 -2.33
C GLU A 65 -22.87 -24.95 -3.16
N LEU A 66 -22.27 -23.80 -3.45
CA LEU A 66 -22.90 -22.72 -4.20
C LEU A 66 -22.63 -22.77 -5.71
N GLY A 67 -21.90 -23.78 -6.20
CA GLY A 67 -21.56 -23.91 -7.62
C GLY A 67 -20.52 -22.89 -8.11
N LEU A 68 -19.75 -22.31 -7.20
CA LEU A 68 -18.62 -21.43 -7.51
C LEU A 68 -17.32 -22.27 -7.57
N ASP A 69 -16.39 -21.89 -8.46
CA ASP A 69 -15.07 -22.49 -8.51
C ASP A 69 -14.33 -22.28 -7.16
N PRO A 70 -13.92 -23.37 -6.49
CA PRO A 70 -13.21 -23.29 -5.21
C PRO A 70 -11.89 -22.49 -5.27
N GLU A 71 -11.21 -22.47 -6.43
CA GLU A 71 -9.97 -21.70 -6.61
C GLU A 71 -10.24 -20.18 -6.60
N VAL A 72 -11.37 -19.75 -7.15
CA VAL A 72 -11.81 -18.34 -7.07
C VAL A 72 -12.09 -17.94 -5.64
N ALA A 73 -12.80 -18.78 -4.88
CA ALA A 73 -13.09 -18.52 -3.48
C ALA A 73 -11.80 -18.46 -2.63
N GLU A 74 -10.86 -19.37 -2.86
CA GLU A 74 -9.55 -19.35 -2.21
C GLU A 74 -8.79 -18.06 -2.51
N ALA A 75 -8.65 -17.68 -3.80
CA ALA A 75 -7.93 -16.49 -4.20
C ALA A 75 -8.50 -15.22 -3.52
N VAL A 76 -9.83 -15.07 -3.52
CA VAL A 76 -10.51 -13.96 -2.85
C VAL A 76 -10.24 -13.98 -1.35
N MET A 77 -10.34 -15.13 -0.68
CA MET A 77 -10.13 -15.23 0.76
C MET A 77 -8.68 -14.97 1.15
N ARG A 78 -7.70 -15.44 0.40
CA ARG A 78 -6.28 -15.15 0.64
C ARG A 78 -6.00 -13.65 0.55
N VAL A 79 -6.55 -12.94 -0.44
CA VAL A 79 -6.44 -11.48 -0.55
C VAL A 79 -7.05 -10.79 0.67
N ILE A 80 -8.24 -11.20 1.10
CA ILE A 80 -8.92 -10.61 2.25
C ILE A 80 -8.14 -10.86 3.54
N ILE A 81 -7.63 -12.08 3.77
CA ILE A 81 -6.85 -12.45 4.95
C ILE A 81 -5.56 -11.64 5.00
N SER A 82 -4.80 -11.61 3.92
CA SER A 82 -3.56 -10.82 3.81
C SER A 82 -3.80 -9.34 4.18
N ARG A 83 -4.89 -8.75 3.71
CA ARG A 83 -5.26 -7.37 4.04
C ARG A 83 -5.67 -7.19 5.51
N MET A 84 -6.32 -8.17 6.10
CA MET A 84 -6.65 -8.12 7.53
C MET A 84 -5.41 -8.20 8.41
N VAL A 85 -4.48 -9.12 8.11
CA VAL A 85 -3.21 -9.25 8.84
C VAL A 85 -2.40 -7.96 8.70
N GLN A 86 -2.30 -7.40 7.50
CA GLN A 86 -1.60 -6.14 7.26
C GLN A 86 -2.24 -4.98 8.06
N LYS A 87 -3.56 -4.84 8.05
CA LYS A 87 -4.26 -3.81 8.84
C LYS A 87 -4.08 -3.99 10.35
N GLN A 88 -3.91 -5.22 10.82
CA GLN A 88 -3.57 -5.51 12.21
C GLN A 88 -2.13 -5.08 12.54
N ALA A 89 -1.15 -5.41 11.66
CA ALA A 89 0.24 -4.99 11.81
C ALA A 89 0.40 -3.46 11.77
N GLU A 90 -0.27 -2.78 10.84
CA GLU A 90 -0.29 -1.31 10.76
C GLU A 90 -0.69 -0.62 12.07
N ARG A 91 -1.44 -1.29 12.93
CA ARG A 91 -1.89 -0.73 14.20
C ARG A 91 -0.87 -0.89 15.33
N LEU A 92 -0.03 -1.93 15.27
CA LEU A 92 0.89 -2.29 16.35
C LEU A 92 2.31 -1.76 16.15
N GLU A 93 2.72 -1.45 14.92
CA GLU A 93 4.11 -1.11 14.58
C GLU A 93 4.27 0.23 13.85
N ARG A 94 3.32 1.14 13.97
CA ARG A 94 3.48 2.46 13.33
C ARG A 94 4.70 3.17 13.90
N PRO A 95 5.58 3.72 13.05
CA PRO A 95 6.71 4.49 13.52
C PRO A 95 6.26 5.60 14.47
N GLU A 96 6.99 5.80 15.57
CA GLU A 96 6.63 6.77 16.62
C GLU A 96 6.35 8.18 16.05
N TRP A 97 7.13 8.60 15.05
CA TRP A 97 6.95 9.89 14.39
C TRP A 97 5.60 10.00 13.64
N TRP A 98 5.10 8.88 13.08
CA TRP A 98 3.81 8.86 12.38
C TRP A 98 2.63 8.97 13.36
N GLU A 99 2.72 8.30 14.49
CA GLU A 99 1.74 8.46 15.56
C GLU A 99 1.78 9.86 16.14
N HIS A 100 2.98 10.41 16.31
CA HIS A 100 3.19 11.78 16.74
C HIS A 100 2.57 12.78 15.76
N LEU A 101 2.80 12.61 14.45
CA LEU A 101 2.18 13.41 13.39
C LEU A 101 0.64 13.39 13.48
N ASN A 102 0.06 12.19 13.62
CA ASN A 102 -1.39 12.06 13.76
C ASN A 102 -1.92 12.67 15.06
N ARG A 103 -1.14 12.67 16.12
CA ARG A 103 -1.49 13.31 17.40
C ARG A 103 -1.48 14.83 17.29
N VAL A 104 -0.44 15.39 16.70
CA VAL A 104 -0.29 16.85 16.48
C VAL A 104 -1.44 17.40 15.64
N PHE A 105 -1.87 16.66 14.62
CA PHE A 105 -2.93 17.09 13.72
C PHE A 105 -4.28 16.38 13.94
N ARG A 106 -4.52 15.81 15.12
CA ARG A 106 -5.75 15.08 15.44
C ARG A 106 -7.01 15.87 15.13
N ASP A 107 -7.03 17.13 15.58
CA ASP A 107 -8.18 18.02 15.44
C ASP A 107 -8.14 18.86 14.14
N TYR A 108 -7.10 18.66 13.32
CA TYR A 108 -6.85 19.42 12.09
C TYR A 108 -6.68 18.49 10.87
N PRO A 109 -7.74 17.79 10.43
CA PRO A 109 -7.63 16.80 9.35
C PRO A 109 -7.16 17.39 8.01
N ALA A 110 -7.46 18.68 7.75
CA ALA A 110 -6.96 19.39 6.58
C ALA A 110 -5.44 19.58 6.62
N GLN A 111 -4.89 19.93 7.79
CA GLN A 111 -3.43 20.05 7.97
C GLN A 111 -2.72 18.68 7.86
N LEU A 112 -3.33 17.63 8.39
CA LEU A 112 -2.80 16.25 8.23
C LEU A 112 -2.71 15.85 6.74
N LYS A 113 -3.70 16.22 5.91
CA LYS A 113 -3.62 16.00 4.46
C LYS A 113 -2.41 16.70 3.85
N VAL A 114 -2.16 17.94 4.24
CA VAL A 114 -0.98 18.69 3.76
C VAL A 114 0.31 18.01 4.18
N ALA A 115 0.46 17.61 5.44
CA ALA A 115 1.65 16.93 5.93
C ALA A 115 1.90 15.62 5.15
N LYS A 116 0.85 14.85 4.86
CA LYS A 116 0.93 13.64 4.02
C LYS A 116 1.40 13.94 2.59
N VAL A 117 0.89 15.01 1.97
CA VAL A 117 1.33 15.45 0.63
C VAL A 117 2.80 15.84 0.65
N LEU A 118 3.23 16.66 1.63
CA LEU A 118 4.63 17.05 1.77
C LEU A 118 5.55 15.82 1.87
N PHE A 119 5.19 14.87 2.73
CA PHE A 119 5.96 13.66 2.93
C PHE A 119 6.02 12.79 1.67
N SER A 120 4.87 12.48 1.07
CA SER A 120 4.78 11.58 -0.09
C SER A 120 5.46 12.14 -1.36
N ARG A 121 5.57 13.47 -1.46
CA ARG A 121 6.23 14.15 -2.58
C ARG A 121 7.68 14.53 -2.29
N GLY A 122 8.21 14.21 -1.10
CA GLY A 122 9.55 14.60 -0.69
C GLY A 122 9.75 16.13 -0.64
N LEU A 123 8.69 16.87 -0.28
CA LEU A 123 8.73 18.32 -0.20
C LEU A 123 9.18 18.75 1.19
N ARG A 124 10.34 19.40 1.27
CA ARG A 124 10.86 19.90 2.55
C ARG A 124 10.28 21.25 2.95
N VAL A 125 10.19 21.47 4.24
CA VAL A 125 9.79 22.73 4.83
C VAL A 125 11.03 23.47 5.31
N GLY A 126 11.32 24.63 4.72
CA GLY A 126 12.45 25.47 5.08
C GLY A 126 12.06 26.65 5.96
N LYS A 127 13.06 27.49 6.28
CA LYS A 127 12.88 28.67 7.15
C LYS A 127 11.66 29.51 6.76
N GLY A 128 10.88 29.89 7.77
CA GLY A 128 9.67 30.71 7.60
C GLY A 128 8.50 29.97 6.94
N GLY A 129 8.46 28.63 7.00
CA GLY A 129 7.36 27.81 6.48
C GLY A 129 7.34 27.75 4.94
N LYS A 130 8.43 28.07 4.28
CA LYS A 130 8.54 27.96 2.81
C LYS A 130 8.73 26.52 2.40
N ILE A 131 8.07 26.11 1.33
CA ILE A 131 8.13 24.72 0.84
C ILE A 131 9.09 24.63 -0.35
N PHE A 132 9.87 23.54 -0.42
CA PHE A 132 10.86 23.32 -1.44
C PHE A 132 10.78 21.88 -1.99
N CYS A 133 11.05 21.74 -3.28
CA CYS A 133 11.34 20.47 -3.96
C CYS A 133 12.85 20.50 -4.31
N GLY A 134 13.68 19.79 -3.57
CA GLY A 134 15.13 20.04 -3.59
C GLY A 134 15.41 21.49 -3.20
N ASP A 135 16.02 22.27 -4.12
CA ASP A 135 16.30 23.69 -3.91
C ASP A 135 15.27 24.63 -4.57
N MET A 136 14.34 24.09 -5.34
CA MET A 136 13.29 24.87 -5.96
C MET A 136 12.18 25.21 -4.97
N ARG A 137 11.84 26.49 -4.86
CA ARG A 137 10.71 26.93 -4.05
C ARG A 137 9.39 26.52 -4.70
N VAL A 138 8.55 25.80 -3.94
CA VAL A 138 7.18 25.44 -4.34
C VAL A 138 6.19 26.43 -3.72
N PRO A 139 5.38 27.13 -4.52
CA PRO A 139 4.35 28.01 -3.99
C PRO A 139 3.30 27.23 -3.18
N SER A 140 2.94 27.75 -2.00
CA SER A 140 1.94 27.10 -1.11
C SER A 140 0.60 26.82 -1.81
N ILE A 141 0.24 27.62 -2.81
CA ILE A 141 -1.00 27.42 -3.59
C ILE A 141 -0.99 26.12 -4.39
N GLN A 142 0.18 25.65 -4.85
CA GLN A 142 0.28 24.38 -5.59
C GLN A 142 0.09 23.19 -4.64
N VAL A 143 0.69 23.25 -3.47
CA VAL A 143 0.49 22.25 -2.42
C VAL A 143 -0.96 22.23 -1.94
N ALA A 144 -1.58 23.39 -1.82
CA ALA A 144 -2.99 23.54 -1.45
C ALA A 144 -3.92 22.84 -2.45
N ARG A 145 -3.68 23.02 -3.75
CA ARG A 145 -4.43 22.35 -4.82
C ARG A 145 -4.27 20.83 -4.76
N GLU A 146 -3.05 20.34 -4.60
CA GLU A 146 -2.77 18.91 -4.48
C GLU A 146 -3.43 18.27 -3.25
N ALA A 147 -3.41 18.97 -2.11
CA ALA A 147 -4.01 18.49 -0.87
C ALA A 147 -5.54 18.71 -0.79
N GLY A 148 -6.14 19.45 -1.72
CA GLY A 148 -7.55 19.81 -1.70
C GLY A 148 -7.93 20.70 -0.50
N VAL A 149 -7.07 21.69 -0.17
CA VAL A 149 -7.24 22.62 0.96
C VAL A 149 -6.97 24.06 0.52
N ASP A 150 -7.22 25.02 1.40
CA ASP A 150 -6.83 26.42 1.18
C ASP A 150 -5.33 26.68 1.45
N ARG A 151 -4.81 27.78 0.90
CA ARG A 151 -3.41 28.18 1.05
C ARG A 151 -3.01 28.43 2.52
N ARG A 152 -3.91 28.98 3.33
CA ARG A 152 -3.66 29.26 4.75
C ARG A 152 -3.37 27.98 5.52
N THR A 153 -4.15 26.91 5.23
CA THR A 153 -3.94 25.59 5.82
C THR A 153 -2.53 25.10 5.57
N VAL A 154 -2.00 25.26 4.35
CA VAL A 154 -0.62 24.87 4.03
C VAL A 154 0.40 25.67 4.83
N GLU A 155 0.23 26.98 4.92
CA GLU A 155 1.15 27.87 5.66
C GLU A 155 1.12 27.58 7.17
N MET A 156 -0.05 27.33 7.73
CA MET A 156 -0.20 26.91 9.13
C MET A 156 0.47 25.54 9.37
N THR A 157 0.21 24.57 8.52
CA THR A 157 0.84 23.24 8.63
C THR A 157 2.35 23.32 8.60
N ALA A 158 2.90 24.08 7.66
CA ALA A 158 4.35 24.26 7.55
C ALA A 158 4.99 24.87 8.81
N ARG A 159 4.31 25.83 9.46
CA ARG A 159 4.76 26.40 10.73
C ARG A 159 4.70 25.38 11.86
N THR A 160 3.55 24.72 12.04
CA THR A 160 3.37 23.70 13.07
C THR A 160 4.42 22.59 12.94
N LEU A 161 4.70 22.12 11.70
CA LEU A 161 5.73 21.12 11.46
C LEU A 161 7.14 21.58 11.87
N LEU A 162 7.50 22.85 11.59
CA LEU A 162 8.82 23.38 11.95
C LEU A 162 8.99 23.63 13.45
N GLU A 163 7.90 24.01 14.13
CA GLU A 163 7.90 24.31 15.57
C GLU A 163 7.90 23.04 16.42
N ASP A 164 7.53 21.89 15.85
CA ASP A 164 7.53 20.61 16.55
C ASP A 164 8.95 20.00 16.58
N GLU A 165 9.42 19.66 17.77
CA GLU A 165 10.79 19.16 18.00
C GLU A 165 11.11 17.85 17.26
N LYS A 166 10.09 16.97 17.05
CA LYS A 166 10.26 15.69 16.39
C LYS A 166 10.02 15.77 14.88
N LEU A 167 9.01 16.54 14.46
CA LEU A 167 8.63 16.64 13.04
C LEU A 167 9.48 17.66 12.29
N GLY A 168 9.95 18.71 12.95
CA GLY A 168 10.78 19.74 12.33
C GLY A 168 12.01 19.18 11.61
N PRO A 169 12.87 18.40 12.27
CA PRO A 169 14.01 17.75 11.62
C PRO A 169 13.61 16.85 10.45
N LEU A 170 12.52 16.07 10.58
CA LEU A 170 12.04 15.19 9.54
C LEU A 170 11.63 15.99 8.30
N PHE A 171 10.69 16.94 8.46
CA PHE A 171 10.16 17.70 7.32
C PHE A 171 11.15 18.70 6.72
N SER A 172 12.17 19.10 7.46
CA SER A 172 13.24 19.98 6.93
C SER A 172 14.27 19.23 6.07
N ASN A 173 14.34 17.92 6.16
CA ASN A 173 15.33 17.09 5.47
C ASN A 173 14.74 16.20 4.37
N LEU A 174 13.44 16.31 4.06
CA LEU A 174 12.83 15.58 2.95
C LEU A 174 13.49 15.96 1.62
N GLN A 175 13.67 14.96 0.76
CA GLN A 175 14.21 15.13 -0.58
C GLN A 175 13.35 14.39 -1.60
N PRO A 176 13.09 14.99 -2.79
CA PRO A 176 12.43 14.32 -3.87
C PRO A 176 13.38 13.29 -4.51
N LEU A 177 12.85 12.16 -4.92
CA LEU A 177 13.58 11.14 -5.67
C LEU A 177 12.93 10.96 -7.04
N PRO A 178 13.69 11.03 -8.15
CA PRO A 178 13.18 10.70 -9.47
C PRO A 178 12.69 9.24 -9.50
N TYR A 179 11.42 9.01 -9.83
CA TYR A 179 10.83 7.69 -9.90
C TYR A 179 10.81 7.19 -11.35
N LEU A 180 11.66 6.23 -11.67
CA LEU A 180 11.90 5.79 -13.05
C LEU A 180 10.78 4.91 -13.62
N LYS A 181 9.87 4.38 -12.80
CA LYS A 181 8.78 3.50 -13.27
C LYS A 181 8.04 4.10 -14.47
N GLY A 182 7.62 5.36 -14.39
CA GLY A 182 6.81 6.01 -15.42
C GLY A 182 7.53 6.25 -16.75
N VAL A 183 8.87 6.28 -16.74
CA VAL A 183 9.69 6.56 -17.94
C VAL A 183 10.48 5.33 -18.41
N ALA A 184 10.45 4.24 -17.67
CA ALA A 184 11.25 3.05 -17.91
C ALA A 184 11.08 2.50 -19.34
N HIS A 185 9.87 2.39 -19.82
CA HIS A 185 9.54 1.93 -21.17
C HIS A 185 10.23 2.79 -22.27
N HIS A 186 10.27 4.13 -22.09
CA HIS A 186 10.94 5.03 -23.05
C HIS A 186 12.46 4.91 -23.02
N LEU A 187 13.01 4.37 -21.94
CA LEU A 187 14.45 4.13 -21.77
C LEU A 187 14.88 2.70 -22.13
N GLY A 188 13.95 1.86 -22.61
CA GLY A 188 14.20 0.45 -22.88
C GLY A 188 14.44 -0.38 -21.62
N LEU A 189 14.04 0.12 -20.45
CA LEU A 189 14.16 -0.53 -19.16
C LEU A 189 12.94 -1.40 -18.88
N GLY A 190 13.09 -2.41 -18.01
CA GLY A 190 11.99 -3.18 -17.48
C GLY A 190 11.54 -2.67 -16.13
N VAL A 191 10.29 -2.93 -15.79
CA VAL A 191 9.73 -2.67 -14.45
C VAL A 191 9.03 -3.91 -13.95
N VAL A 192 9.34 -4.30 -12.73
CA VAL A 192 8.61 -5.33 -12.01
C VAL A 192 8.15 -4.79 -10.66
N GLU A 193 6.87 -4.94 -10.37
CA GLU A 193 6.30 -4.67 -9.05
C GLU A 193 6.01 -6.00 -8.36
N ILE A 194 6.50 -6.14 -7.16
CA ILE A 194 6.37 -7.33 -6.35
C ILE A 194 5.55 -6.95 -5.11
N THR A 195 4.46 -7.66 -4.90
CA THR A 195 3.72 -7.63 -3.64
C THR A 195 4.21 -8.79 -2.81
N ALA A 196 4.68 -8.53 -1.60
CA ALA A 196 5.11 -9.58 -0.68
C ALA A 196 3.92 -10.18 0.07
N GLU A 197 4.05 -11.43 0.52
CA GLU A 197 3.12 -12.07 1.46
C GLU A 197 3.03 -11.28 2.76
N ASP A 198 4.17 -10.81 3.24
CA ASP A 198 4.28 -9.95 4.39
C ASP A 198 5.45 -8.96 4.18
N ALA A 199 5.11 -7.72 3.84
CA ALA A 199 6.10 -6.69 3.50
C ALA A 199 6.97 -6.25 4.70
N THR A 200 6.62 -6.65 5.94
CA THR A 200 7.42 -6.34 7.14
C THR A 200 8.57 -7.33 7.34
N LYS A 201 8.53 -8.49 6.69
CA LYS A 201 9.59 -9.51 6.84
C LYS A 201 10.91 -9.07 6.21
N PRO A 202 12.02 -9.25 6.91
CA PRO A 202 13.34 -9.02 6.33
C PRO A 202 13.67 -10.08 5.25
N GLY A 203 14.50 -9.71 4.28
CA GLY A 203 15.04 -10.64 3.29
C GLY A 203 14.37 -10.63 1.92
N ILE A 204 13.19 -10.04 1.75
CA ILE A 204 12.45 -10.00 0.47
C ILE A 204 13.33 -9.44 -0.66
N LEU A 205 13.99 -8.30 -0.42
CA LEU A 205 14.88 -7.69 -1.41
C LEU A 205 16.06 -8.61 -1.75
N HIS A 206 16.61 -9.34 -0.78
CA HIS A 206 17.70 -10.29 -0.99
C HIS A 206 17.26 -11.44 -1.91
N GLU A 207 16.09 -12.04 -1.67
CA GLU A 207 15.55 -13.13 -2.49
C GLU A 207 15.32 -12.66 -3.93
N VAL A 208 14.68 -11.50 -4.11
CA VAL A 208 14.41 -10.89 -5.42
C VAL A 208 15.72 -10.58 -6.15
N ALA A 209 16.68 -9.92 -5.49
CA ALA A 209 17.98 -9.61 -6.06
C ALA A 209 18.77 -10.87 -6.42
N GLY A 210 18.64 -11.94 -5.65
CA GLY A 210 19.23 -13.25 -5.92
C GLY A 210 18.71 -13.87 -7.23
N VAL A 211 17.40 -13.80 -7.46
CA VAL A 211 16.82 -14.22 -8.75
C VAL A 211 17.37 -13.38 -9.89
N LEU A 212 17.28 -12.05 -9.81
CA LEU A 212 17.75 -11.15 -10.87
C LEU A 212 19.25 -11.37 -11.20
N SER A 213 20.06 -11.59 -10.17
CA SER A 213 21.50 -11.86 -10.31
C SER A 213 21.78 -13.14 -11.08
N ARG A 214 21.06 -14.25 -10.77
CA ARG A 214 21.20 -15.54 -11.51
C ARG A 214 20.93 -15.36 -13.01
N PHE A 215 19.99 -14.50 -13.37
CA PHE A 215 19.65 -14.20 -14.77
C PHE A 215 20.48 -13.06 -15.38
N ARG A 216 21.50 -12.59 -14.66
CA ARG A 216 22.36 -11.47 -15.09
C ARG A 216 21.55 -10.21 -15.46
N VAL A 217 20.52 -9.93 -14.71
CA VAL A 217 19.71 -8.71 -14.84
C VAL A 217 20.29 -7.65 -13.91
N SER A 218 20.65 -6.49 -14.48
CA SER A 218 21.13 -5.36 -13.71
C SER A 218 19.97 -4.50 -13.22
N VAL A 219 20.06 -4.04 -11.98
CA VAL A 219 19.06 -3.17 -11.37
C VAL A 219 19.43 -1.71 -11.55
N ARG A 220 18.48 -0.88 -11.97
CA ARG A 220 18.65 0.57 -12.17
C ARG A 220 18.07 1.37 -11.01
N GLN A 221 16.94 0.93 -10.48
CA GLN A 221 16.32 1.54 -9.31
C GLN A 221 15.56 0.48 -8.53
N VAL A 222 15.56 0.62 -7.20
CA VAL A 222 14.70 -0.12 -6.28
C VAL A 222 13.96 0.89 -5.41
N VAL A 223 12.66 0.75 -5.33
CA VAL A 223 11.81 1.52 -4.41
C VAL A 223 10.96 0.53 -3.64
N ALA A 224 11.17 0.46 -2.34
CA ALA A 224 10.33 -0.31 -1.44
C ALA A 224 9.37 0.66 -0.72
N ASP A 225 8.09 0.40 -0.84
CA ASP A 225 7.11 1.13 -0.06
C ASP A 225 7.21 0.72 1.41
N ASP A 226 7.12 1.68 2.32
CA ASP A 226 7.05 1.40 3.75
C ASP A 226 5.68 0.79 4.07
N PRO A 227 5.61 -0.44 4.62
CA PRO A 227 4.36 -1.12 4.93
C PRO A 227 3.53 -0.39 6.00
N HIS A 228 4.16 0.48 6.81
CA HIS A 228 3.46 1.26 7.84
C HIS A 228 2.81 2.53 7.27
N LEU A 229 3.26 2.99 6.10
CA LEU A 229 2.82 4.24 5.47
C LEU A 229 1.90 4.02 4.27
N VAL A 230 2.08 2.91 3.56
CA VAL A 230 1.37 2.61 2.32
C VAL A 230 0.43 1.41 2.51
N PRO A 231 -0.87 1.56 2.21
CA PRO A 231 -1.85 0.47 2.40
C PRO A 231 -1.57 -0.80 1.58
N TYR A 232 -0.86 -0.64 0.47
CA TYR A 232 -0.51 -1.72 -0.46
C TYR A 232 0.97 -1.62 -0.84
N PRO A 233 1.87 -1.94 0.11
CA PRO A 233 3.29 -1.77 -0.11
C PRO A 233 3.79 -2.71 -1.20
N LYS A 234 4.61 -2.16 -2.08
CA LYS A 234 5.23 -2.87 -3.18
C LYS A 234 6.72 -2.66 -3.17
N LEU A 235 7.43 -3.68 -3.62
CA LEU A 235 8.81 -3.56 -4.02
C LEU A 235 8.84 -3.35 -5.54
N THR A 236 9.13 -2.12 -5.97
CA THR A 236 9.29 -1.78 -7.38
C THR A 236 10.76 -1.88 -7.76
N VAL A 237 11.06 -2.71 -8.75
CA VAL A 237 12.42 -2.86 -9.29
C VAL A 237 12.41 -2.44 -10.75
N VAL A 238 13.25 -1.47 -11.09
CA VAL A 238 13.54 -1.07 -12.47
C VAL A 238 14.82 -1.76 -12.90
N THR A 239 14.75 -2.48 -14.00
CA THR A 239 15.83 -3.33 -14.52
C THR A 239 16.41 -2.77 -15.82
N ASP A 240 17.61 -3.19 -16.19
CA ASP A 240 18.33 -2.75 -17.40
C ASP A 240 17.64 -3.14 -18.72
N ARG A 241 16.66 -4.04 -18.65
CA ARG A 241 15.86 -4.51 -19.78
C ARG A 241 14.53 -5.11 -19.31
N PRO A 242 13.52 -5.22 -20.17
CA PRO A 242 12.27 -5.90 -19.84
C PRO A 242 12.49 -7.36 -19.42
N LEU A 243 11.83 -7.81 -18.36
CA LEU A 243 11.89 -9.20 -17.87
C LEU A 243 10.96 -10.09 -18.68
N LYS A 244 11.39 -11.32 -18.98
CA LYS A 244 10.62 -12.31 -19.76
C LYS A 244 10.86 -13.73 -19.28
N GLY A 245 9.86 -14.59 -19.48
CA GLY A 245 9.97 -16.06 -19.29
C GLY A 245 10.37 -16.46 -17.86
N ARG A 246 11.36 -17.32 -17.74
CA ARG A 246 11.77 -17.97 -16.48
C ARG A 246 12.11 -17.03 -15.35
N VAL A 247 12.59 -15.82 -15.63
CA VAL A 247 12.88 -14.82 -14.57
C VAL A 247 11.61 -14.48 -13.80
N ILE A 248 10.50 -14.26 -14.54
CA ILE A 248 9.21 -13.91 -13.94
C ILE A 248 8.66 -15.11 -13.17
N GLU A 249 8.80 -16.33 -13.72
CA GLU A 249 8.36 -17.57 -13.05
C GLU A 249 9.12 -17.80 -11.74
N GLU A 250 10.45 -17.62 -11.74
CA GLU A 250 11.25 -17.75 -10.52
C GLU A 250 10.95 -16.65 -9.49
N LEU A 251 10.65 -15.43 -9.91
CA LEU A 251 10.21 -14.37 -8.99
C LEU A 251 8.85 -14.72 -8.34
N ARG A 252 7.93 -15.29 -9.12
CA ARG A 252 6.61 -15.74 -8.60
C ARG A 252 6.70 -16.95 -7.68
N ALA A 253 7.73 -17.78 -7.85
CA ALA A 253 7.94 -18.98 -7.04
C ALA A 253 8.65 -18.68 -5.70
N LEU A 254 9.05 -17.45 -5.43
CA LEU A 254 9.66 -17.06 -4.16
C LEU A 254 8.64 -17.16 -3.02
N PRO A 255 8.98 -17.78 -1.88
CA PRO A 255 8.05 -17.97 -0.76
C PRO A 255 7.55 -16.65 -0.15
N SER A 256 8.35 -15.60 -0.25
CA SER A 256 8.00 -14.26 0.24
C SER A 256 7.11 -13.44 -0.70
N VAL A 257 6.81 -13.95 -1.89
CA VAL A 257 6.14 -13.21 -2.97
C VAL A 257 4.70 -13.67 -3.14
N GLN A 258 3.76 -12.77 -2.96
CA GLN A 258 2.33 -12.98 -3.22
C GLN A 258 1.99 -12.79 -4.70
N SER A 259 2.52 -11.73 -5.32
CA SER A 259 2.25 -11.44 -6.74
C SER A 259 3.38 -10.66 -7.41
N VAL A 260 3.49 -10.84 -8.73
CA VAL A 260 4.45 -10.15 -9.60
C VAL A 260 3.71 -9.54 -10.78
N ILE A 261 3.82 -8.21 -10.95
CA ILE A 261 3.32 -7.46 -12.10
C ILE A 261 4.53 -6.95 -12.89
N VAL A 262 4.51 -7.16 -14.21
CA VAL A 262 5.57 -6.72 -15.12
C VAL A 262 4.98 -5.71 -16.10
N TYR A 263 5.74 -4.64 -16.37
CA TYR A 263 5.35 -3.55 -17.28
C TYR A 263 6.28 -3.47 -18.48
#